data_794e225b4d51d4b1531ca2ac67330ef0
#
_entry.id   794e225b4d51d4b1531ca2ac67330ef0
#
_cell.length_a   1.000
_cell.length_b   1.000
_cell.length_c   1.000
_cell.angle_alpha   90.00
_cell.angle_beta   90.00
_cell.angle_gamma   90.00
#
_symmetry.space_group_name_H-M   'P 1'
#
loop_
_entity.id
_entity.type
_entity.pdbx_description
1 polymer ?
#
loop_
_entity_poly.entity_id
_entity_poly.type
_entity_poly.pdbx_seq_one_letter_code
_entity_poly.pdbx_strand_id
1 'polypeptide(L)'
;MIPNNNTSVIPFVGALEEQSHRRSYAYGDIYPIYVPQNLFVPFQICRATRANAVSWVRLYKADGTLLETITQQMRDAGLFIKRYQSYGYDTIIFPATVPMQTFTQIGQYYIALSDGVETWYSDIFTVVDNISDYLMIRWYCEEDMYYRGGVITYTEPKFINTLYLHTQLGKPEYPFTEESEERDGLLFPTKQYTEKTYKFTCLASEAMCDVMRLIRMADYIQVTDPYGNQYDADQFLFTPTWQEQGNLASVEGEFQTATIFKNIGRGVKIVTGQGDFNIDFNNDYLIGNNG
;
A
#
# COMPACT_ATOMS: atom_id res chain seq x y z
N MET A 1 -7.77 25.94 2.20
CA MET A 1 -8.19 24.67 1.56
C MET A 1 -7.99 23.60 2.61
N ILE A 2 -9.02 22.84 2.97
CA ILE A 2 -8.88 21.75 3.94
C ILE A 2 -8.09 20.64 3.25
N PRO A 3 -7.00 20.15 3.84
CA PRO A 3 -6.23 19.05 3.24
C PRO A 3 -7.12 17.81 3.08
N ASN A 4 -7.08 17.16 1.95
CA ASN A 4 -7.72 15.86 1.78
C ASN A 4 -6.83 14.82 2.49
N ASN A 5 -7.33 14.23 3.58
CA ASN A 5 -6.62 13.26 4.41
C ASN A 5 -6.85 11.79 3.99
N ASN A 6 -7.16 11.56 2.71
CA ASN A 6 -7.21 10.21 2.12
C ASN A 6 -5.80 9.72 1.72
N THR A 7 -4.84 9.83 2.62
CA THR A 7 -3.44 9.48 2.37
C THR A 7 -2.95 8.29 3.19
N SER A 8 -3.81 7.81 4.07
CA SER A 8 -3.59 6.63 4.91
C SER A 8 -4.70 5.62 4.69
N VAL A 9 -4.43 4.36 5.02
CA VAL A 9 -5.41 3.27 4.91
C VAL A 9 -6.69 3.59 5.68
N ILE A 10 -6.58 4.24 6.85
CA ILE A 10 -7.73 4.82 7.55
C ILE A 10 -7.77 6.30 7.19
N PRO A 11 -8.70 6.76 6.32
CA PRO A 11 -8.84 8.17 5.98
C PRO A 11 -9.56 8.93 7.09
N PHE A 12 -9.32 10.24 7.16
CA PHE A 12 -9.91 11.13 8.16
C PHE A 12 -10.63 12.30 7.51
N VAL A 13 -11.75 12.68 8.10
CA VAL A 13 -12.57 13.84 7.71
C VAL A 13 -12.71 14.83 8.86
N GLY A 14 -12.90 16.10 8.54
CA GLY A 14 -12.98 17.19 9.51
C GLY A 14 -14.36 17.38 10.15
N ALA A 15 -15.40 16.67 9.69
CA ALA A 15 -16.74 16.80 10.21
C ALA A 15 -17.41 15.44 10.42
N LEU A 16 -18.13 15.32 11.54
CA LEU A 16 -18.86 14.08 11.85
C LEU A 16 -20.00 13.82 10.85
N GLU A 17 -20.61 14.87 10.33
CA GLU A 17 -21.64 14.78 9.29
C GLU A 17 -21.08 14.17 8.01
N GLU A 18 -19.87 14.56 7.60
CA GLU A 18 -19.21 13.99 6.45
C GLU A 18 -18.92 12.50 6.65
N GLN A 19 -18.46 12.10 7.83
CA GLN A 19 -18.30 10.70 8.18
C GLN A 19 -19.64 9.95 8.12
N SER A 20 -20.72 10.55 8.61
CA SER A 20 -22.07 9.96 8.58
C SER A 20 -22.56 9.80 7.15
N HIS A 21 -22.26 10.74 6.26
CA HIS A 21 -22.54 10.61 4.83
C HIS A 21 -21.79 9.44 4.21
N ARG A 22 -20.51 9.27 4.50
CA ARG A 22 -19.72 8.13 4.04
C ARG A 22 -20.31 6.79 4.53
N ARG A 23 -20.84 6.76 5.75
CA ARG A 23 -21.56 5.60 6.30
C ARG A 23 -22.82 5.24 5.50
N SER A 24 -23.67 6.23 5.18
CA SER A 24 -24.95 6.00 4.50
C SER A 24 -24.76 5.46 3.09
N TYR A 25 -23.57 5.58 2.57
CA TYR A 25 -23.17 5.11 1.25
C TYR A 25 -22.53 3.71 1.26
N ALA A 26 -22.17 3.15 2.42
CA ALA A 26 -21.75 1.76 2.48
C ALA A 26 -22.96 0.84 2.19
N TYR A 27 -22.77 -0.13 1.32
CA TYR A 27 -23.76 -1.14 1.01
C TYR A 27 -23.97 -2.03 2.25
N GLY A 28 -25.05 -1.81 2.98
CA GLY A 28 -25.26 -2.45 4.28
C GLY A 28 -24.11 -2.10 5.24
N ASP A 29 -23.79 -3.02 6.13
CA ASP A 29 -22.74 -2.84 7.14
C ASP A 29 -21.33 -3.30 6.68
N ILE A 30 -21.05 -3.19 5.38
CA ILE A 30 -19.74 -3.58 4.83
C ILE A 30 -18.78 -2.40 4.89
N TYR A 31 -17.79 -2.50 5.75
CA TYR A 31 -16.67 -1.55 5.87
C TYR A 31 -15.38 -2.26 5.50
N PRO A 32 -14.86 -2.05 4.29
CA PRO A 32 -13.74 -2.84 3.73
C PRO A 32 -12.35 -2.46 4.27
N ILE A 33 -12.28 -1.58 5.27
CA ILE A 33 -11.03 -1.30 5.99
C ILE A 33 -10.94 -2.29 7.16
N TYR A 34 -9.99 -3.22 7.09
CA TYR A 34 -9.82 -4.24 8.11
C TYR A 34 -8.61 -3.96 8.98
N VAL A 35 -8.74 -4.21 10.28
CA VAL A 35 -7.69 -4.06 11.28
C VAL A 35 -7.64 -5.35 12.11
N PRO A 36 -6.52 -6.02 12.21
CA PRO A 36 -6.40 -7.18 13.07
C PRO A 36 -6.60 -6.83 14.54
N GLN A 37 -7.21 -7.74 15.31
CA GLN A 37 -7.31 -7.61 16.76
C GLN A 37 -5.90 -7.43 17.37
N ASN A 38 -5.79 -6.58 18.38
CA ASN A 38 -4.53 -6.24 19.07
C ASN A 38 -3.44 -5.56 18.21
N LEU A 39 -3.77 -5.16 16.98
CA LEU A 39 -2.92 -4.33 16.14
C LEU A 39 -3.65 -3.05 15.79
N PHE A 40 -2.90 -2.03 15.44
CA PHE A 40 -3.42 -0.81 14.89
C PHE A 40 -2.71 -0.49 13.57
N VAL A 41 -3.45 -0.08 12.55
CA VAL A 41 -2.82 0.33 11.31
C VAL A 41 -2.28 1.74 11.41
N PRO A 42 -1.14 2.04 10.77
CA PRO A 42 -0.57 3.38 10.75
C PRO A 42 -1.51 4.36 10.03
N PHE A 43 -1.51 5.61 10.49
CA PHE A 43 -2.23 6.69 9.82
C PHE A 43 -1.48 8.02 9.94
N GLN A 44 -1.84 8.97 9.09
CA GLN A 44 -1.36 10.34 9.16
C GLN A 44 -2.45 11.32 8.74
N ILE A 45 -2.42 12.51 9.37
CA ILE A 45 -3.35 13.60 9.14
C ILE A 45 -2.56 14.87 8.87
N CYS A 46 -2.69 15.42 7.67
CA CYS A 46 -2.11 16.71 7.33
C CYS A 46 -3.03 17.84 7.79
N ARG A 47 -2.47 18.87 8.42
CA ARG A 47 -3.20 20.06 8.87
C ARG A 47 -2.40 21.34 8.61
N ALA A 48 -3.05 22.49 8.68
CA ALA A 48 -2.32 23.77 8.70
C ALA A 48 -1.41 23.85 9.92
N THR A 49 -0.20 24.42 9.75
CA THR A 49 0.78 24.57 10.84
C THR A 49 0.20 25.34 12.00
N ARG A 50 0.32 24.78 13.19
CA ARG A 50 -0.08 25.41 14.46
C ARG A 50 0.70 24.83 15.64
N ALA A 51 0.75 25.59 16.75
CA ALA A 51 1.51 25.19 17.93
C ALA A 51 0.88 24.02 18.71
N ASN A 52 -0.40 23.77 18.52
CA ASN A 52 -1.19 22.83 19.31
C ASN A 52 -0.70 21.39 19.12
N ALA A 53 -0.50 20.69 20.22
CA ALA A 53 -0.32 19.25 20.24
C ALA A 53 -1.67 18.54 20.10
N VAL A 54 -1.63 17.22 19.88
CA VAL A 54 -2.83 16.37 19.95
C VAL A 54 -3.35 16.42 21.40
N SER A 55 -4.58 16.91 21.58
CA SER A 55 -5.21 17.06 22.87
C SER A 55 -5.79 15.75 23.37
N TRP A 56 -6.51 15.07 22.51
CA TRP A 56 -7.10 13.77 22.83
C TRP A 56 -7.31 12.91 21.58
N VAL A 57 -7.32 11.59 21.81
CA VAL A 57 -7.74 10.56 20.85
C VAL A 57 -8.74 9.66 21.54
N ARG A 58 -9.85 9.39 20.88
CA ARG A 58 -10.96 8.60 21.41
C ARG A 58 -11.38 7.53 20.43
N LEU A 59 -11.69 6.35 20.95
CA LEU A 59 -12.22 5.23 20.21
C LEU A 59 -13.74 5.14 20.43
N TYR A 60 -14.47 4.99 19.34
CA TYR A 60 -15.91 4.84 19.31
C TYR A 60 -16.31 3.57 18.58
N LYS A 61 -17.44 2.97 19.00
CA LYS A 61 -18.15 2.00 18.17
C LYS A 61 -18.80 2.70 16.98
N ALA A 62 -19.12 1.94 15.94
CA ALA A 62 -19.79 2.48 14.76
C ALA A 62 -21.13 3.16 15.06
N ASP A 63 -21.81 2.77 16.13
CA ASP A 63 -23.07 3.40 16.61
C ASP A 63 -22.87 4.77 17.30
N GLY A 64 -21.63 5.22 17.48
CA GLY A 64 -21.27 6.46 18.15
C GLY A 64 -21.02 6.32 19.64
N THR A 65 -21.11 5.13 20.21
CA THR A 65 -20.82 4.89 21.63
C THR A 65 -19.33 5.06 21.90
N LEU A 66 -18.95 5.97 22.79
CA LEU A 66 -17.58 6.14 23.25
C LEU A 66 -17.15 4.89 24.05
N LEU A 67 -16.07 4.26 23.62
CA LEU A 67 -15.48 3.13 24.34
C LEU A 67 -14.38 3.58 25.28
N GLU A 68 -13.42 4.32 24.78
CA GLU A 68 -12.21 4.64 25.53
C GLU A 68 -11.52 5.91 25.00
N THR A 69 -10.80 6.59 25.91
CA THR A 69 -9.87 7.65 25.54
C THR A 69 -8.46 7.07 25.51
N ILE A 70 -7.90 6.93 24.33
CA ILE A 70 -6.65 6.22 24.06
C ILE A 70 -5.45 7.15 23.83
N THR A 71 -5.55 8.41 24.23
CA THR A 71 -4.53 9.44 23.97
C THR A 71 -3.16 9.04 24.46
N GLN A 72 -3.06 8.52 25.71
CA GLN A 72 -1.79 8.17 26.30
C GLN A 72 -1.20 6.91 25.65
N GLN A 73 -2.03 5.90 25.41
CA GLN A 73 -1.61 4.68 24.72
C GLN A 73 -1.03 4.99 23.34
N MET A 74 -1.67 5.90 22.58
CA MET A 74 -1.17 6.28 21.26
C MET A 74 0.13 7.09 21.33
N ARG A 75 0.28 7.97 22.32
CA ARG A 75 1.54 8.69 22.53
C ARG A 75 2.68 7.73 22.87
N ASP A 76 2.43 6.79 23.75
CA ASP A 76 3.41 5.76 24.15
C ASP A 76 3.78 4.84 22.98
N ALA A 77 2.84 4.63 22.06
CA ALA A 77 3.03 3.88 20.81
C ALA A 77 3.60 4.72 19.65
N GLY A 78 3.99 5.97 19.90
CA GLY A 78 4.73 6.79 18.94
C GLY A 78 3.93 7.85 18.18
N LEU A 79 2.71 8.21 18.62
CA LEU A 79 1.98 9.34 18.02
C LEU A 79 2.76 10.64 18.17
N PHE A 80 3.06 11.33 17.07
CA PHE A 80 3.80 12.58 17.09
C PHE A 80 3.41 13.53 15.95
N ILE A 81 4.00 14.73 15.92
CA ILE A 81 3.73 15.75 14.91
C ILE A 81 5.04 16.13 14.21
N LYS A 82 5.09 15.96 12.90
CA LYS A 82 6.17 16.47 12.04
C LYS A 82 5.76 17.80 11.42
N ARG A 83 6.65 18.80 11.48
CA ARG A 83 6.40 20.15 10.97
C ARG A 83 7.10 20.39 9.66
N TYR A 84 6.37 20.91 8.68
CA TYR A 84 6.85 21.30 7.36
C TYR A 84 6.76 22.82 7.21
N GLN A 85 7.60 23.55 7.94
CA GLN A 85 7.55 25.02 8.04
C GLN A 85 7.50 25.73 6.70
N SER A 86 8.30 25.27 5.71
CA SER A 86 8.37 25.87 4.39
C SER A 86 7.07 25.78 3.58
N TYR A 87 6.18 24.86 3.94
CA TYR A 87 4.93 24.59 3.23
C TYR A 87 3.69 25.02 4.02
N GLY A 88 3.85 25.41 5.28
CA GLY A 88 2.74 25.81 6.14
C GLY A 88 1.85 24.65 6.60
N TYR A 89 2.38 23.41 6.60
CA TYR A 89 1.68 22.21 7.04
C TYR A 89 2.39 21.52 8.19
N ASP A 90 1.60 20.87 9.04
CA ASP A 90 2.05 19.86 10.01
C ASP A 90 1.36 18.54 9.67
N THR A 91 2.04 17.43 9.90
CA THR A 91 1.45 16.10 9.80
C THR A 91 1.43 15.45 11.18
N ILE A 92 0.24 15.07 11.65
CA ILE A 92 0.05 14.20 12.81
C ILE A 92 0.24 12.78 12.32
N ILE A 93 1.18 12.03 12.92
CA ILE A 93 1.58 10.72 12.43
C ILE A 93 1.46 9.70 13.57
N PHE A 94 0.77 8.61 13.29
CA PHE A 94 0.80 7.40 14.09
C PHE A 94 1.46 6.28 13.29
N PRO A 95 2.74 5.94 13.54
CA PRO A 95 3.48 4.98 12.74
C PRO A 95 3.16 3.52 13.08
N ALA A 96 2.40 3.27 14.16
CA ALA A 96 2.04 1.93 14.65
C ALA A 96 3.25 0.99 14.81
N THR A 97 4.39 1.53 15.25
CA THR A 97 5.63 0.76 15.45
C THR A 97 5.56 -0.16 16.66
N VAL A 98 4.68 0.16 17.60
CA VAL A 98 4.44 -0.64 18.81
C VAL A 98 3.01 -1.16 18.78
N PRO A 99 2.78 -2.46 18.97
CA PRO A 99 1.43 -3.02 19.04
C PRO A 99 0.62 -2.35 20.15
N MET A 100 -0.58 -1.90 19.83
CA MET A 100 -1.54 -1.39 20.81
C MET A 100 -2.57 -2.47 21.13
N GLN A 101 -2.72 -2.78 22.40
CA GLN A 101 -3.72 -3.76 22.88
C GLN A 101 -5.12 -3.11 23.05
N THR A 102 -5.50 -2.23 22.13
CA THR A 102 -6.74 -1.44 22.27
C THR A 102 -7.97 -2.21 21.81
N PHE A 103 -7.83 -3.09 20.82
CA PHE A 103 -8.95 -3.82 20.26
C PHE A 103 -9.02 -5.22 20.85
N THR A 104 -9.75 -5.38 21.94
CA THR A 104 -9.99 -6.68 22.57
C THR A 104 -11.22 -7.40 22.02
N GLN A 105 -12.07 -6.69 21.26
CA GLN A 105 -13.31 -7.22 20.73
C GLN A 105 -13.39 -6.99 19.22
N ILE A 106 -13.91 -7.97 18.52
CA ILE A 106 -14.29 -7.87 17.12
C ILE A 106 -15.44 -6.88 16.99
N GLY A 107 -15.46 -6.10 15.93
CA GLY A 107 -16.52 -5.14 15.69
C GLY A 107 -16.12 -4.00 14.77
N GLN A 108 -17.01 -3.05 14.64
CA GLN A 108 -16.85 -1.88 13.81
C GLN A 108 -16.60 -0.64 14.68
N TYR A 109 -15.53 0.08 14.35
CA TYR A 109 -15.04 1.18 15.15
C TYR A 109 -14.65 2.38 14.30
N TYR A 110 -14.55 3.54 14.92
CA TYR A 110 -13.86 4.70 14.37
C TYR A 110 -13.11 5.44 15.46
N ILE A 111 -12.16 6.26 15.05
CA ILE A 111 -11.37 7.11 15.93
C ILE A 111 -11.79 8.55 15.72
N ALA A 112 -11.87 9.32 16.79
CA ALA A 112 -11.84 10.76 16.73
C ALA A 112 -10.59 11.29 17.41
N LEU A 113 -9.93 12.27 16.75
CA LEU A 113 -8.70 12.91 17.21
C LEU A 113 -8.86 14.42 17.17
N SER A 114 -8.42 15.13 18.23
CA SER A 114 -8.47 16.59 18.29
C SER A 114 -7.15 17.20 18.75
N ASP A 115 -6.83 18.36 18.21
CA ASP A 115 -5.74 19.22 18.68
C ASP A 115 -6.24 20.40 19.54
N GLY A 116 -7.52 20.39 19.90
CA GLY A 116 -8.16 21.46 20.68
C GLY A 116 -8.70 22.60 19.81
N VAL A 117 -8.41 22.63 18.51
CA VAL A 117 -8.92 23.61 17.54
C VAL A 117 -9.83 22.91 16.53
N GLU A 118 -9.35 21.80 16.00
CA GLU A 118 -10.07 20.95 15.05
C GLU A 118 -10.21 19.54 15.60
N THR A 119 -11.19 18.83 15.08
CA THR A 119 -11.42 17.42 15.36
C THR A 119 -11.53 16.68 14.03
N TRP A 120 -10.83 15.57 13.92
CA TRP A 120 -10.89 14.67 12.76
C TRP A 120 -11.51 13.36 13.18
N TYR A 121 -12.31 12.80 12.30
CA TYR A 121 -13.00 11.53 12.47
C TYR A 121 -12.52 10.57 11.40
N SER A 122 -12.09 9.38 11.79
CA SER A 122 -11.72 8.34 10.82
C SER A 122 -12.95 7.75 10.15
N ASP A 123 -12.79 7.19 8.97
CA ASP A 123 -13.79 6.25 8.45
C ASP A 123 -13.92 5.04 9.39
N ILE A 124 -15.05 4.34 9.27
CA ILE A 124 -15.28 3.14 10.05
C ILE A 124 -14.39 2.04 9.51
N PHE A 125 -13.75 1.31 10.43
CA PHE A 125 -12.97 0.12 10.13
C PHE A 125 -13.52 -1.08 10.92
N THR A 126 -13.28 -2.26 10.40
CA THR A 126 -13.71 -3.52 11.00
C THR A 126 -12.53 -4.21 11.66
N VAL A 127 -12.62 -4.42 12.97
CA VAL A 127 -11.64 -5.23 13.71
C VAL A 127 -12.00 -6.70 13.57
N VAL A 128 -11.01 -7.50 13.16
CA VAL A 128 -11.15 -8.94 12.91
C VAL A 128 -10.21 -9.74 13.81
N ASP A 129 -10.63 -10.92 14.23
CA ASP A 129 -9.85 -11.81 15.12
C ASP A 129 -8.79 -12.61 14.38
N ASN A 130 -9.05 -12.94 13.15
CA ASN A 130 -8.18 -13.77 12.34
C ASN A 130 -7.83 -13.08 11.01
N ILE A 131 -6.55 -12.99 10.72
CA ILE A 131 -6.01 -12.42 9.48
C ILE A 131 -5.60 -13.48 8.46
N SER A 132 -5.85 -14.77 8.74
CA SER A 132 -5.47 -15.86 7.83
C SER A 132 -6.20 -15.83 6.48
N ASP A 133 -7.27 -15.05 6.37
CA ASP A 133 -8.02 -14.87 5.13
C ASP A 133 -7.73 -13.51 4.46
N TYR A 134 -6.73 -12.79 4.96
CA TYR A 134 -6.41 -11.44 4.52
C TYR A 134 -5.05 -11.38 3.82
N LEU A 135 -5.06 -10.73 2.68
CA LEU A 135 -3.84 -10.28 2.01
C LEU A 135 -3.35 -9.00 2.69
N MET A 136 -2.11 -8.97 3.14
CA MET A 136 -1.50 -7.77 3.70
C MET A 136 -0.58 -7.12 2.67
N ILE A 137 -0.78 -5.83 2.41
CA ILE A 137 0.08 -5.02 1.54
C ILE A 137 0.72 -3.94 2.39
N ARG A 138 2.05 -3.87 2.38
CA ARG A 138 2.85 -2.84 3.05
C ARG A 138 3.64 -2.08 2.01
N TRP A 139 3.71 -0.75 2.18
CA TRP A 139 4.50 0.08 1.28
C TRP A 139 5.03 1.32 1.98
N TYR A 140 6.13 1.84 1.45
CA TYR A 140 6.69 3.11 1.84
C TYR A 140 7.51 3.73 0.70
N CYS A 141 7.86 5.02 0.85
CA CYS A 141 8.76 5.72 -0.05
C CYS A 141 10.01 6.16 0.70
N GLU A 142 11.11 6.35 -0.02
CA GLU A 142 12.37 6.85 0.54
C GLU A 142 12.28 8.34 0.88
N GLU A 143 11.41 9.07 0.16
CA GLU A 143 11.18 10.49 0.35
C GLU A 143 9.71 10.79 0.69
N ASP A 144 9.48 11.95 1.32
CA ASP A 144 8.13 12.43 1.58
C ASP A 144 7.47 12.90 0.28
N MET A 145 6.19 12.61 0.10
CA MET A 145 5.43 13.02 -1.07
C MET A 145 4.69 14.32 -0.82
N TYR A 146 4.79 15.26 -1.76
CA TYR A 146 4.11 16.54 -1.71
C TYR A 146 2.95 16.55 -2.72
N TYR A 147 1.78 16.99 -2.26
CA TYR A 147 0.61 17.14 -3.11
C TYR A 147 -0.06 18.52 -2.89
N ARG A 148 -1.00 18.87 -3.76
CA ARG A 148 -1.72 20.13 -3.62
C ARG A 148 -2.65 20.10 -2.40
N GLY A 149 -2.18 20.57 -1.28
CA GLY A 149 -2.93 20.65 -0.02
C GLY A 149 -2.33 19.84 1.11
N GLY A 150 -1.11 19.29 0.96
CA GLY A 150 -0.47 18.60 2.06
C GLY A 150 0.80 17.84 1.72
N VAL A 151 1.24 17.08 2.69
CA VAL A 151 2.43 16.23 2.63
C VAL A 151 2.08 14.85 3.16
N ILE A 152 2.52 13.82 2.45
CA ILE A 152 2.54 12.44 2.94
C ILE A 152 3.95 12.17 3.44
N THR A 153 4.08 11.88 4.71
CA THR A 153 5.36 11.66 5.37
C THR A 153 5.75 10.19 5.29
N TYR A 154 6.98 9.91 4.86
CA TYR A 154 7.55 8.56 4.85
C TYR A 154 8.88 8.47 5.61
N THR A 155 9.57 9.58 5.79
CA THR A 155 10.96 9.59 6.27
C THR A 155 11.06 9.47 7.79
N GLU A 156 10.89 10.50 8.57
CA GLU A 156 11.09 10.49 10.02
C GLU A 156 9.79 10.76 10.80
N PRO A 157 9.32 9.74 11.55
CA PRO A 157 9.75 8.35 11.60
C PRO A 157 9.41 7.62 10.31
N LYS A 158 10.07 6.53 10.03
CA LYS A 158 9.74 5.70 8.87
C LYS A 158 8.27 5.27 8.95
N PHE A 159 7.46 5.83 8.05
CA PHE A 159 6.04 5.53 7.99
C PHE A 159 5.79 4.44 6.95
N ILE A 160 5.26 3.32 7.40
CA ILE A 160 4.96 2.17 6.54
C ILE A 160 3.46 1.99 6.53
N ASN A 161 2.82 2.30 5.40
CA ASN A 161 1.40 2.01 5.22
C ASN A 161 1.17 0.50 5.26
N THR A 162 0.04 0.09 5.84
CA THR A 162 -0.35 -1.32 5.92
C THR A 162 -1.84 -1.45 5.62
N LEU A 163 -2.16 -2.20 4.56
CA LEU A 163 -3.53 -2.46 4.11
C LEU A 163 -3.81 -3.96 4.20
N TYR A 164 -4.95 -4.31 4.82
CA TYR A 164 -5.47 -5.66 4.87
C TYR A 164 -6.67 -5.79 3.95
N LEU A 165 -6.62 -6.71 3.01
CA LEU A 165 -7.69 -7.00 2.05
C LEU A 165 -8.24 -8.39 2.30
N HIS A 166 -9.56 -8.50 2.45
CA HIS A 166 -10.23 -9.80 2.56
C HIS A 166 -10.28 -10.46 1.18
N THR A 167 -9.20 -11.12 0.82
CA THR A 167 -9.01 -11.76 -0.48
C THR A 167 -7.89 -12.79 -0.43
N GLN A 168 -7.83 -13.63 -1.45
CA GLN A 168 -6.76 -14.59 -1.66
C GLN A 168 -6.08 -14.32 -3.00
N LEU A 169 -4.82 -14.71 -3.11
CA LEU A 169 -4.11 -14.64 -4.38
C LEU A 169 -4.57 -15.72 -5.34
N GLY A 170 -4.76 -15.33 -6.59
CA GLY A 170 -4.89 -16.27 -7.69
C GLY A 170 -3.59 -17.03 -7.94
N LYS A 171 -3.63 -18.02 -8.82
CA LYS A 171 -2.41 -18.69 -9.29
C LYS A 171 -1.57 -17.71 -10.10
N PRO A 172 -0.23 -17.75 -9.96
CA PRO A 172 0.63 -16.84 -10.71
C PRO A 172 0.58 -17.10 -12.21
N GLU A 173 0.65 -16.03 -12.96
CA GLU A 173 0.90 -16.02 -14.40
C GLU A 173 2.39 -15.77 -14.64
N TYR A 174 2.91 -16.26 -15.79
CA TYR A 174 4.31 -16.14 -16.15
C TYR A 174 4.44 -15.52 -17.56
N PRO A 175 4.19 -14.22 -17.71
CA PRO A 175 4.38 -13.55 -18.98
C PRO A 175 5.85 -13.60 -19.39
N PHE A 176 6.06 -13.78 -20.70
CA PHE A 176 7.37 -13.78 -21.32
C PHE A 176 7.38 -12.76 -22.44
N THR A 177 8.40 -11.93 -22.49
CA THR A 177 8.59 -10.94 -23.54
C THR A 177 9.98 -11.05 -24.12
N GLU A 178 10.06 -10.94 -25.44
CA GLU A 178 11.29 -10.93 -26.19
C GLU A 178 11.36 -9.67 -27.06
N GLU A 179 12.44 -8.92 -26.89
CA GLU A 179 12.80 -7.82 -27.79
C GLU A 179 13.77 -8.36 -28.85
N SER A 180 13.47 -8.15 -30.12
CA SER A 180 14.30 -8.62 -31.22
C SER A 180 14.67 -7.47 -32.14
N GLU A 181 15.85 -7.51 -32.73
CA GLU A 181 16.35 -6.58 -33.73
C GLU A 181 16.42 -7.30 -35.08
N GLU A 182 15.91 -6.65 -36.13
CA GLU A 182 16.03 -7.19 -37.48
C GLU A 182 17.35 -6.76 -38.09
N ARG A 183 18.12 -7.75 -38.62
CA ARG A 183 19.35 -7.55 -39.36
C ARG A 183 19.36 -8.46 -40.58
N ASP A 184 19.55 -7.87 -41.74
CA ASP A 184 19.61 -8.59 -43.01
C ASP A 184 18.42 -9.54 -43.28
N GLY A 185 17.22 -9.11 -42.83
CA GLY A 185 15.99 -9.91 -42.97
C GLY A 185 15.83 -11.03 -41.93
N LEU A 186 16.71 -11.11 -40.93
CA LEU A 186 16.65 -12.06 -39.83
C LEU A 186 16.38 -11.36 -38.51
N LEU A 187 15.54 -11.96 -37.68
CA LEU A 187 15.23 -11.47 -36.32
C LEU A 187 16.23 -12.07 -35.31
N PHE A 188 16.90 -11.22 -34.60
CA PHE A 188 17.83 -11.60 -33.53
C PHE A 188 17.28 -11.13 -32.17
N PRO A 189 17.03 -12.00 -31.21
CA PRO A 189 16.63 -11.59 -29.88
C PRO A 189 17.78 -10.81 -29.22
N THR A 190 17.44 -9.64 -28.69
CA THR A 190 18.38 -8.74 -28.01
C THR A 190 18.20 -8.75 -26.52
N LYS A 191 16.96 -8.99 -26.07
CA LYS A 191 16.60 -9.03 -24.66
C LYS A 191 15.42 -9.96 -24.46
N GLN A 192 15.48 -10.75 -23.43
CA GLN A 192 14.40 -11.63 -23.00
C GLN A 192 14.13 -11.37 -21.54
N TYR A 193 12.86 -11.26 -21.14
CA TYR A 193 12.48 -11.20 -19.75
C TYR A 193 11.19 -11.97 -19.49
N THR A 194 11.12 -12.52 -18.32
CA THR A 194 9.93 -13.18 -17.80
C THR A 194 9.62 -12.63 -16.42
N GLU A 195 8.36 -12.54 -16.14
CA GLU A 195 7.83 -11.98 -14.92
C GLU A 195 6.98 -13.02 -14.21
N LYS A 196 6.72 -12.80 -12.95
CA LYS A 196 5.77 -13.59 -12.20
C LYS A 196 4.73 -12.66 -11.62
N THR A 197 3.49 -12.78 -12.08
CA THR A 197 2.40 -11.89 -11.76
C THR A 197 1.34 -12.62 -10.96
N TYR A 198 0.87 -11.98 -9.90
CA TYR A 198 -0.26 -12.44 -9.09
C TYR A 198 -1.43 -11.50 -9.21
N LYS A 199 -2.65 -12.06 -9.22
CA LYS A 199 -3.89 -11.30 -9.28
C LYS A 199 -4.77 -11.60 -8.06
N PHE A 200 -5.53 -10.60 -7.65
CA PHE A 200 -6.54 -10.71 -6.61
C PHE A 200 -7.73 -9.82 -6.91
N THR A 201 -8.86 -10.08 -6.25
CA THR A 201 -10.06 -9.24 -6.38
C THR A 201 -10.57 -8.91 -4.98
N CYS A 202 -10.90 -7.64 -4.74
CA CYS A 202 -11.45 -7.20 -3.46
C CYS A 202 -12.52 -6.13 -3.64
N LEU A 203 -13.24 -5.82 -2.55
CA LEU A 203 -14.11 -4.66 -2.47
C LEU A 203 -13.34 -3.48 -1.88
N ALA A 204 -13.51 -2.31 -2.46
CA ALA A 204 -12.88 -1.09 -1.98
C ALA A 204 -13.81 0.11 -2.11
N SER A 205 -13.75 1.01 -1.12
CA SER A 205 -14.36 2.33 -1.19
C SER A 205 -13.50 3.28 -2.06
N GLU A 206 -14.06 4.43 -2.42
CA GLU A 206 -13.30 5.48 -3.14
C GLU A 206 -12.04 5.87 -2.36
N ALA A 207 -12.15 6.06 -1.04
CA ALA A 207 -11.02 6.39 -0.19
C ALA A 207 -9.93 5.30 -0.20
N MET A 208 -10.30 4.02 -0.24
CA MET A 208 -9.33 2.93 -0.39
C MET A 208 -8.67 2.94 -1.77
N CYS A 209 -9.43 3.23 -2.83
CA CYS A 209 -8.86 3.38 -4.18
C CYS A 209 -7.88 4.56 -4.22
N ASP A 210 -8.18 5.66 -3.54
CA ASP A 210 -7.28 6.81 -3.39
C ASP A 210 -5.96 6.43 -2.71
N VAL A 211 -6.00 5.55 -1.73
CA VAL A 211 -4.82 5.03 -1.05
C VAL A 211 -4.07 4.03 -1.93
N MET A 212 -4.80 3.12 -2.58
CA MET A 212 -4.20 2.11 -3.46
C MET A 212 -3.39 2.73 -4.62
N ARG A 213 -3.80 3.90 -5.13
CA ARG A 213 -2.99 4.59 -6.16
C ARG A 213 -1.62 5.02 -5.66
N LEU A 214 -1.44 5.22 -4.34
CA LEU A 214 -0.14 5.56 -3.76
C LEU A 214 0.82 4.37 -3.78
N ILE A 215 0.30 3.14 -3.73
CA ILE A 215 1.11 1.93 -3.82
C ILE A 215 1.87 1.90 -5.15
N ARG A 216 1.24 2.35 -6.24
CA ARG A 216 1.87 2.41 -7.57
C ARG A 216 3.07 3.36 -7.65
N MET A 217 3.18 4.28 -6.70
CA MET A 217 4.24 5.29 -6.63
C MET A 217 5.25 4.97 -5.53
N ALA A 218 5.07 3.87 -4.82
CA ALA A 218 5.92 3.48 -3.71
C ALA A 218 7.24 2.90 -4.22
N ASP A 219 8.33 3.20 -3.50
CA ASP A 219 9.66 2.64 -3.80
C ASP A 219 9.77 1.19 -3.31
N TYR A 220 9.01 0.84 -2.26
CA TYR A 220 9.01 -0.50 -1.68
C TYR A 220 7.58 -0.98 -1.45
N ILE A 221 7.28 -2.13 -2.01
CA ILE A 221 5.99 -2.79 -1.87
C ILE A 221 6.23 -4.24 -1.45
N GLN A 222 5.62 -4.63 -0.35
CA GLN A 222 5.65 -6.00 0.14
C GLN A 222 4.23 -6.53 0.28
N VAL A 223 3.97 -7.67 -0.31
CA VAL A 223 2.70 -8.38 -0.20
C VAL A 223 2.90 -9.64 0.62
N THR A 224 2.05 -9.86 1.61
CA THR A 224 2.05 -11.11 2.40
C THR A 224 0.71 -11.80 2.17
N ASP A 225 0.75 -13.03 1.71
CA ASP A 225 -0.46 -13.81 1.48
C ASP A 225 -1.03 -14.39 2.80
N PRO A 226 -2.27 -14.91 2.78
CA PRO A 226 -2.90 -15.52 3.95
C PRO A 226 -2.12 -16.69 4.56
N TYR A 227 -1.20 -17.28 3.82
CA TYR A 227 -0.34 -18.38 4.28
C TYR A 227 0.98 -17.91 4.90
N GLY A 228 1.22 -16.58 4.92
CA GLY A 228 2.43 -16.00 5.47
C GLY A 228 3.59 -15.92 4.47
N ASN A 229 3.40 -16.27 3.20
CA ASN A 229 4.44 -16.07 2.19
C ASN A 229 4.56 -14.58 1.87
N GLN A 230 5.79 -14.09 1.81
CA GLN A 230 6.11 -12.70 1.54
C GLN A 230 6.66 -12.54 0.13
N TYR A 231 6.19 -11.53 -0.56
CA TYR A 231 6.57 -11.16 -1.92
C TYR A 231 6.97 -9.70 -1.94
N ASP A 232 8.17 -9.40 -2.39
CA ASP A 232 8.56 -8.05 -2.74
C ASP A 232 8.05 -7.79 -4.16
N ALA A 233 7.28 -6.73 -4.35
CA ALA A 233 6.64 -6.42 -5.62
C ALA A 233 7.36 -5.27 -6.32
N ASP A 234 7.75 -5.50 -7.56
CA ASP A 234 8.37 -4.50 -8.42
C ASP A 234 7.34 -3.54 -9.02
N GLN A 235 6.10 -4.02 -9.16
CA GLN A 235 5.00 -3.24 -9.72
C GLN A 235 3.67 -3.63 -9.05
N PHE A 236 2.81 -2.63 -8.87
CA PHE A 236 1.44 -2.82 -8.39
C PHE A 236 0.45 -2.07 -9.30
N LEU A 237 -0.54 -2.78 -9.80
CA LEU A 237 -1.61 -2.23 -10.62
C LEU A 237 -2.96 -2.57 -10.00
N PHE A 238 -3.95 -1.71 -10.20
CA PHE A 238 -5.32 -2.01 -9.82
C PHE A 238 -6.31 -1.31 -10.75
N THR A 239 -7.46 -1.92 -10.93
CA THR A 239 -8.54 -1.43 -11.78
C THR A 239 -9.86 -1.51 -11.01
N PRO A 240 -10.41 -0.37 -10.55
CA PRO A 240 -11.71 -0.34 -9.91
C PRO A 240 -12.84 -0.38 -10.94
N THR A 241 -13.83 -1.22 -10.70
CA THR A 241 -15.08 -1.28 -11.47
C THR A 241 -16.23 -0.86 -10.56
N TRP A 242 -16.84 0.29 -10.87
CA TRP A 242 -17.95 0.86 -10.10
C TRP A 242 -19.28 0.39 -10.64
N GLN A 243 -20.23 0.09 -9.74
CA GLN A 243 -21.63 -0.09 -10.10
C GLN A 243 -22.31 1.28 -10.09
N GLU A 244 -23.27 1.51 -11.00
CA GLU A 244 -23.92 2.83 -11.19
C GLU A 244 -24.55 3.43 -9.93
N GLN A 245 -24.89 2.63 -8.93
CA GLN A 245 -25.51 3.08 -7.69
C GLN A 245 -24.78 2.60 -6.43
N GLY A 246 -23.55 2.10 -6.59
CA GLY A 246 -22.77 1.52 -5.49
C GLY A 246 -21.63 2.43 -5.06
N ASN A 247 -21.31 2.39 -3.77
CA ASN A 247 -20.18 3.12 -3.19
C ASN A 247 -18.95 2.24 -2.97
N LEU A 248 -19.07 0.97 -3.33
CA LEU A 248 -17.97 0.01 -3.34
C LEU A 248 -17.66 -0.39 -4.78
N ALA A 249 -16.40 -0.30 -5.14
CA ALA A 249 -15.88 -0.85 -6.37
C ALA A 249 -15.49 -2.32 -6.16
N SER A 250 -15.71 -3.13 -7.17
CA SER A 250 -14.94 -4.38 -7.32
C SER A 250 -13.58 -4.02 -7.90
N VAL A 251 -12.53 -4.25 -7.17
CA VAL A 251 -11.16 -3.92 -7.57
C VAL A 251 -10.44 -5.18 -7.98
N GLU A 252 -9.96 -5.22 -9.21
CA GLU A 252 -8.97 -6.19 -9.66
C GLU A 252 -7.59 -5.61 -9.42
N GLY A 253 -6.81 -6.28 -8.56
CA GLY A 253 -5.43 -5.91 -8.25
C GLY A 253 -4.46 -6.92 -8.84
N GLU A 254 -3.30 -6.41 -9.23
CA GLU A 254 -2.22 -7.20 -9.81
C GLU A 254 -0.89 -6.67 -9.27
N PHE A 255 0.01 -7.58 -8.92
CA PHE A 255 1.38 -7.22 -8.60
C PHE A 255 2.36 -8.20 -9.22
N GLN A 256 3.49 -7.63 -9.60
CA GLN A 256 4.56 -8.32 -10.29
C GLN A 256 5.72 -8.53 -9.34
N THR A 257 6.30 -9.73 -9.36
CA THR A 257 7.45 -10.10 -8.54
C THR A 257 8.57 -10.63 -9.42
N ALA A 258 9.82 -10.46 -8.98
CA ALA A 258 11.00 -11.17 -9.47
C ALA A 258 11.10 -11.26 -11.01
N THR A 259 11.30 -10.11 -11.66
CA THR A 259 11.63 -10.08 -13.08
C THR A 259 12.99 -10.73 -13.33
N ILE A 260 13.00 -11.78 -14.14
CA ILE A 260 14.24 -12.39 -14.63
C ILE A 260 14.46 -11.86 -16.04
N PHE A 261 15.59 -11.22 -16.26
CA PHE A 261 15.95 -10.73 -17.59
C PHE A 261 17.28 -11.32 -18.05
N LYS A 262 17.39 -11.54 -19.35
CA LYS A 262 18.59 -11.96 -20.03
C LYS A 262 18.88 -10.97 -21.16
N ASN A 263 20.00 -10.27 -21.06
CA ASN A 263 20.55 -9.52 -22.19
C ASN A 263 21.30 -10.50 -23.08
N ILE A 264 20.84 -10.64 -24.32
CA ILE A 264 21.58 -11.38 -25.33
C ILE A 264 22.55 -10.37 -25.91
N GLY A 265 23.78 -10.40 -25.40
CA GLY A 265 24.82 -9.42 -25.76
C GLY A 265 25.06 -9.34 -27.28
N ARG A 266 25.44 -8.15 -27.77
CA ARG A 266 25.82 -7.88 -29.16
C ARG A 266 27.06 -8.72 -29.65
N GLY A 267 27.48 -9.68 -28.86
CA GLY A 267 28.61 -10.54 -29.12
C GLY A 267 28.19 -11.93 -29.58
N VAL A 268 27.17 -12.07 -30.43
CA VAL A 268 27.17 -13.27 -31.29
C VAL A 268 28.37 -13.13 -32.20
N LYS A 269 29.48 -13.75 -31.86
CA LYS A 269 30.47 -14.09 -32.86
C LYS A 269 29.71 -14.83 -33.95
N ILE A 270 29.54 -14.18 -35.10
CA ILE A 270 29.14 -14.90 -36.31
C ILE A 270 30.29 -15.86 -36.51
N VAL A 271 30.13 -17.11 -36.09
CA VAL A 271 31.04 -18.17 -36.41
C VAL A 271 30.79 -18.44 -37.88
N THR A 272 31.54 -17.70 -38.72
CA THR A 272 31.60 -17.95 -40.14
C THR A 272 32.36 -19.25 -40.32
N GLY A 273 31.63 -20.33 -40.46
CA GLY A 273 32.17 -21.65 -40.75
C GLY A 273 32.02 -22.62 -39.57
N GLN A 274 31.31 -23.68 -39.82
CA GLN A 274 31.12 -24.87 -38.97
C GLN A 274 31.18 -24.59 -37.46
N GLY A 275 30.22 -23.83 -36.96
CA GLY A 275 30.11 -23.58 -35.54
C GLY A 275 29.81 -24.88 -34.83
N ASP A 276 30.73 -25.33 -34.06
CA ASP A 276 30.50 -26.41 -33.13
C ASP A 276 29.79 -25.77 -31.92
N PHE A 277 28.49 -25.95 -31.84
CA PHE A 277 27.63 -25.46 -30.74
C PHE A 277 28.23 -25.86 -29.37
N ASN A 278 28.92 -26.97 -29.29
CA ASN A 278 29.59 -27.43 -28.07
C ASN A 278 30.82 -26.59 -27.69
N ILE A 279 31.51 -26.02 -28.67
CA ILE A 279 32.69 -25.17 -28.42
C ILE A 279 32.24 -23.81 -27.89
N ASP A 280 31.19 -23.23 -28.46
CA ASP A 280 30.66 -21.96 -28.00
C ASP A 280 30.06 -22.08 -26.56
N PHE A 281 29.33 -23.15 -26.30
CA PHE A 281 28.77 -23.40 -24.97
C PHE A 281 29.86 -23.68 -23.91
N ASN A 282 30.91 -24.39 -24.25
CA ASN A 282 32.02 -24.65 -23.34
C ASN A 282 32.88 -23.41 -23.06
N ASN A 283 33.06 -22.53 -24.05
CA ASN A 283 33.81 -21.29 -23.85
C ASN A 283 33.10 -20.31 -22.92
N ASP A 284 31.80 -20.19 -23.03
CA ASP A 284 31.03 -19.32 -22.13
C ASP A 284 30.99 -19.85 -20.68
N TYR A 285 31.10 -21.18 -20.50
CA TYR A 285 31.12 -21.81 -19.18
C TYR A 285 32.51 -21.84 -18.53
N LEU A 286 33.58 -21.85 -19.33
CA LEU A 286 34.95 -21.97 -18.82
C LEU A 286 35.60 -20.62 -18.45
N ILE A 287 35.04 -19.48 -18.93
CA ILE A 287 35.53 -18.14 -18.57
C ILE A 287 35.12 -17.75 -17.15
N GLY A 288 34.12 -18.41 -16.54
CA GLY A 288 33.69 -18.17 -15.19
C GLY A 288 34.49 -18.80 -14.05
N ASN A 289 35.46 -19.67 -14.37
CA ASN A 289 36.19 -20.46 -13.35
C ASN A 289 37.68 -20.15 -13.19
N ASN A 290 38.19 -19.11 -13.83
CA ASN A 290 39.61 -18.67 -13.65
C ASN A 290 39.66 -17.19 -13.28
N GLY A 291 39.31 -16.88 -12.01
CA GLY A 291 39.51 -15.58 -11.40
C GLY A 291 39.45 -15.70 -9.91
#